data_0a4a946748a1e0cafcc67cb68585e650
#
_entry.id   0a4a946748a1e0cafcc67cb68585e650
#
_cell.length_a   1.000
_cell.length_b   1.000
_cell.length_c   1.000
_cell.angle_alpha   90.00
_cell.angle_beta   90.00
_cell.angle_gamma   90.00
#
_symmetry.space_group_name_H-M   'P 1'
#
loop_
_entity.id
_entity.type
_entity.pdbx_description
1 polymer ?
#
loop_
_entity_poly.entity_id
_entity_poly.type
_entity_poly.pdbx_seq_one_letter_code
_entity_poly.pdbx_strand_id
1 'polypeptide(L)'
;MRRGWVVVLLLVALAACSSSEGPKGSRAVQRWAPFPGTAWEWQLKSPVDMSVDVPVYDIDGFENSADVVRELHGKGRRVICYINVGAAESFRPDYEQFPREVLGKGNGWDGERWLDIRRMDVLGPIMARRFDMCRAKGFDAVEPDLVDGYASDTGFPLTGADQLRYNRFIADLAHRRQLSVGLKNDLPQIPALIGDFDFAVNEQCAQFDECDRLTPFIRAGKAVLHVEYELSPSAFCAQSRRLGLSSMRKRLDLDSWRAPCG
;
A
#
# COMPACT_ATOMS: atom_id res chain seq x y z
N MET A 1 -96.25 -9.55 15.44
CA MET A 1 -95.04 -10.35 15.37
C MET A 1 -94.15 -9.76 14.27
N ARG A 2 -93.16 -8.96 14.66
CA ARG A 2 -92.23 -8.32 13.74
C ARG A 2 -90.79 -8.85 14.12
N ARG A 3 -90.21 -9.63 13.28
CA ARG A 3 -88.83 -10.12 13.44
C ARG A 3 -87.85 -9.02 12.92
N GLY A 4 -87.03 -8.52 13.85
CA GLY A 4 -85.94 -7.60 13.50
C GLY A 4 -84.71 -8.42 13.15
N TRP A 5 -84.11 -8.09 12.03
CA TRP A 5 -82.83 -8.60 11.58
C TRP A 5 -81.72 -7.66 12.09
N VAL A 6 -80.80 -8.23 12.87
CA VAL A 6 -79.58 -7.50 13.27
C VAL A 6 -78.52 -7.81 12.24
N VAL A 7 -78.06 -6.78 11.55
CA VAL A 7 -76.88 -6.85 10.64
C VAL A 7 -75.65 -6.56 11.43
N VAL A 8 -74.76 -7.56 11.57
CA VAL A 8 -73.46 -7.38 12.15
C VAL A 8 -72.45 -6.99 11.05
N LEU A 9 -71.98 -5.76 11.08
CA LEU A 9 -70.92 -5.29 10.21
C LEU A 9 -69.56 -5.72 10.79
N LEU A 10 -68.88 -6.68 10.16
CA LEU A 10 -67.45 -7.00 10.44
C LEU A 10 -66.55 -5.94 9.78
N LEU A 11 -65.92 -5.12 10.58
CA LEU A 11 -64.83 -4.25 10.15
C LEU A 11 -63.55 -5.08 10.09
N VAL A 12 -63.06 -5.36 8.87
CA VAL A 12 -61.76 -5.92 8.62
C VAL A 12 -60.73 -4.80 8.62
N ALA A 13 -59.89 -4.72 9.65
CA ALA A 13 -58.78 -3.79 9.72
C ALA A 13 -57.59 -4.40 8.89
N LEU A 14 -57.32 -3.84 7.74
CA LEU A 14 -56.10 -4.11 6.95
C LEU A 14 -54.90 -3.42 7.62
N ALA A 15 -54.12 -4.18 8.37
CA ALA A 15 -52.82 -3.73 8.86
C ALA A 15 -51.85 -3.66 7.67
N ALA A 16 -51.59 -2.47 7.16
CA ALA A 16 -50.51 -2.21 6.18
C ALA A 16 -49.16 -2.32 6.90
N CYS A 17 -48.44 -3.42 6.72
CA CYS A 17 -47.03 -3.55 7.09
C CYS A 17 -46.21 -2.62 6.18
N SER A 18 -45.91 -1.42 6.67
CA SER A 18 -44.94 -0.52 6.06
C SER A 18 -43.55 -1.07 6.40
N SER A 19 -42.93 -1.81 5.47
CA SER A 19 -41.54 -2.18 5.53
C SER A 19 -40.70 -0.94 5.25
N SER A 20 -40.18 -0.32 6.30
CA SER A 20 -39.13 0.72 6.18
C SER A 20 -37.85 0.05 5.68
N GLU A 21 -37.57 0.17 4.38
CA GLU A 21 -36.23 -0.08 3.87
C GLU A 21 -35.28 0.96 4.53
N GLY A 22 -34.48 0.50 5.51
CA GLY A 22 -33.38 1.28 6.04
C GLY A 22 -32.37 1.61 4.91
N PRO A 23 -31.59 2.70 5.05
CA PRO A 23 -30.64 3.09 4.03
C PRO A 23 -29.71 1.91 3.76
N LYS A 24 -29.69 1.44 2.49
CA LYS A 24 -28.73 0.46 1.99
C LYS A 24 -27.35 1.05 2.22
N GLY A 25 -26.66 0.64 3.31
CA GLY A 25 -25.28 1.01 3.55
C GLY A 25 -24.48 0.70 2.28
N SER A 26 -23.84 1.70 1.69
CA SER A 26 -22.95 1.50 0.57
C SER A 26 -21.91 0.47 1.02
N ARG A 27 -21.93 -0.72 0.43
CA ARG A 27 -20.85 -1.68 0.63
C ARG A 27 -19.57 -0.95 0.22
N ALA A 28 -18.72 -0.63 1.20
CA ALA A 28 -17.40 -0.12 0.90
C ALA A 28 -16.78 -1.07 -0.12
N VAL A 29 -16.39 -0.55 -1.27
CA VAL A 29 -15.71 -1.37 -2.30
C VAL A 29 -14.45 -1.89 -1.63
N GLN A 30 -14.41 -3.20 -1.40
CA GLN A 30 -13.27 -3.84 -0.74
C GLN A 30 -12.08 -3.76 -1.70
N ARG A 31 -11.11 -2.92 -1.38
CA ARG A 31 -9.83 -2.86 -2.11
C ARG A 31 -9.12 -4.21 -1.94
N TRP A 32 -8.49 -4.66 -3.02
CA TRP A 32 -7.61 -5.82 -2.91
C TRP A 32 -6.38 -5.45 -2.06
N ALA A 33 -5.93 -6.35 -1.22
CA ALA A 33 -4.64 -6.27 -0.54
C ALA A 33 -4.04 -7.68 -0.42
N PRO A 34 -2.71 -7.82 -0.38
CA PRO A 34 -2.08 -9.11 -0.12
C PRO A 34 -2.39 -9.57 1.31
N PHE A 35 -2.40 -10.88 1.52
CA PHE A 35 -2.59 -11.52 2.82
C PHE A 35 -1.28 -12.17 3.32
N PRO A 36 -1.14 -12.48 4.61
CA PRO A 36 0.06 -13.11 5.16
C PRO A 36 0.44 -14.39 4.41
N GLY A 37 1.73 -14.54 4.09
CA GLY A 37 2.23 -15.67 3.32
C GLY A 37 2.06 -15.56 1.79
N THR A 38 1.52 -14.45 1.27
CA THR A 38 1.43 -14.22 -0.18
C THR A 38 2.82 -14.24 -0.82
N ALA A 39 3.05 -15.13 -1.79
CA ALA A 39 4.27 -15.09 -2.60
C ALA A 39 4.26 -13.87 -3.52
N TRP A 40 5.41 -13.26 -3.71
CA TRP A 40 5.51 -12.02 -4.47
C TRP A 40 6.84 -11.88 -5.18
N GLU A 41 6.89 -11.03 -6.20
CA GLU A 41 8.09 -10.58 -6.87
C GLU A 41 8.24 -9.07 -6.69
N TRP A 42 9.44 -8.62 -6.36
CA TRP A 42 9.78 -7.20 -6.32
C TRP A 42 10.84 -6.93 -7.37
N GLN A 43 10.44 -6.29 -8.46
CA GLN A 43 11.36 -5.98 -9.55
C GLN A 43 11.18 -4.53 -9.98
N LEU A 44 12.11 -3.66 -9.58
CA LEU A 44 12.10 -2.25 -9.98
C LEU A 44 12.93 -2.01 -11.25
N LYS A 45 13.80 -2.94 -11.61
CA LYS A 45 14.62 -2.87 -12.84
C LYS A 45 13.84 -3.38 -14.04
N SER A 46 13.65 -2.52 -15.03
CA SER A 46 13.02 -2.87 -16.31
C SER A 46 13.97 -3.59 -17.27
N PRO A 47 13.46 -4.45 -18.21
CA PRO A 47 12.06 -4.88 -18.32
C PRO A 47 11.68 -5.90 -17.25
N VAL A 48 10.39 -5.93 -16.89
CA VAL A 48 9.87 -6.89 -15.90
C VAL A 48 9.88 -8.30 -16.47
N ASP A 49 10.44 -9.24 -15.70
CA ASP A 49 10.35 -10.67 -16.00
C ASP A 49 9.00 -11.24 -15.55
N MET A 50 8.08 -11.36 -16.49
CA MET A 50 6.72 -11.88 -16.23
C MET A 50 6.65 -13.41 -16.17
N SER A 51 7.78 -14.12 -16.24
CA SER A 51 7.85 -15.58 -16.17
C SER A 51 7.81 -16.10 -14.73
N VAL A 52 8.09 -15.25 -13.73
CA VAL A 52 8.08 -15.63 -12.32
C VAL A 52 6.66 -15.99 -11.89
N ASP A 53 6.48 -17.23 -11.41
CA ASP A 53 5.15 -17.76 -11.06
C ASP A 53 4.76 -17.40 -9.62
N VAL A 54 4.30 -16.16 -9.44
CA VAL A 54 3.80 -15.61 -8.16
C VAL A 54 2.52 -14.82 -8.37
N PRO A 55 1.63 -14.75 -7.37
CA PRO A 55 0.36 -14.03 -7.50
C PRO A 55 0.49 -12.50 -7.45
N VAL A 56 1.61 -11.96 -6.96
CA VAL A 56 1.80 -10.51 -6.73
C VAL A 56 3.13 -10.06 -7.32
N TYR A 57 3.08 -8.97 -8.07
CA TYR A 57 4.24 -8.24 -8.55
C TYR A 57 4.25 -6.83 -7.96
N ASP A 58 5.41 -6.37 -7.52
CA ASP A 58 5.67 -4.99 -7.15
C ASP A 58 6.71 -4.44 -8.10
N ILE A 59 6.30 -3.45 -8.89
CA ILE A 59 7.07 -2.92 -10.01
C ILE A 59 7.02 -1.40 -10.07
N ASP A 60 8.04 -0.79 -10.66
CA ASP A 60 8.13 0.66 -10.80
C ASP A 60 6.95 1.24 -11.59
N GLY A 61 6.28 2.23 -11.00
CA GLY A 61 5.09 2.85 -11.57
C GLY A 61 5.38 3.73 -12.79
N PHE A 62 6.54 4.37 -12.86
CA PHE A 62 6.92 5.21 -14.01
C PHE A 62 7.42 4.37 -15.18
N GLU A 63 8.31 3.41 -14.92
CA GLU A 63 9.01 2.62 -15.94
C GLU A 63 8.10 1.60 -16.63
N ASN A 64 6.98 1.24 -16.03
CA ASN A 64 6.08 0.24 -16.58
C ASN A 64 4.80 0.87 -17.16
N SER A 65 4.43 0.40 -18.36
CA SER A 65 3.23 0.86 -19.06
C SER A 65 1.96 0.17 -18.54
N ALA A 66 0.78 0.71 -18.89
CA ALA A 66 -0.50 0.06 -18.62
C ALA A 66 -0.60 -1.33 -19.31
N ASP A 67 0.14 -1.56 -20.39
CA ASP A 67 0.15 -2.83 -21.10
C ASP A 67 0.84 -3.93 -20.28
N VAL A 68 1.94 -3.59 -19.60
CA VAL A 68 2.64 -4.49 -18.67
C VAL A 68 1.68 -4.91 -17.53
N VAL A 69 1.01 -3.95 -16.92
CA VAL A 69 0.03 -4.23 -15.84
C VAL A 69 -1.12 -5.11 -16.35
N ARG A 70 -1.65 -4.80 -17.53
CA ARG A 70 -2.73 -5.59 -18.14
C ARG A 70 -2.28 -7.02 -18.49
N GLU A 71 -1.04 -7.20 -18.95
CA GLU A 71 -0.49 -8.53 -19.24
C GLU A 71 -0.34 -9.36 -17.95
N LEU A 72 0.16 -8.76 -16.87
CA LEU A 72 0.24 -9.41 -15.55
C LEU A 72 -1.16 -9.79 -15.04
N HIS A 73 -2.16 -8.91 -15.19
CA HIS A 73 -3.56 -9.22 -14.86
C HIS A 73 -4.10 -10.37 -15.71
N GLY A 74 -3.76 -10.41 -17.00
CA GLY A 74 -4.13 -11.51 -17.90
C GLY A 74 -3.59 -12.87 -17.48
N LYS A 75 -2.48 -12.88 -16.73
CA LYS A 75 -1.89 -14.07 -16.08
C LYS A 75 -2.43 -14.31 -14.67
N GLY A 76 -3.46 -13.58 -14.23
CA GLY A 76 -4.06 -13.70 -12.90
C GLY A 76 -3.23 -13.08 -11.76
N ARG A 77 -2.26 -12.20 -12.08
CA ARG A 77 -1.39 -11.53 -11.09
C ARG A 77 -2.03 -10.23 -10.60
N ARG A 78 -1.72 -9.84 -9.38
CA ARG A 78 -1.97 -8.50 -8.84
C ARG A 78 -0.70 -7.68 -8.90
N VAL A 79 -0.84 -6.37 -9.08
CA VAL A 79 0.30 -5.50 -9.35
C VAL A 79 0.30 -4.32 -8.38
N ILE A 80 1.40 -4.18 -7.63
CA ILE A 80 1.68 -3.05 -6.74
C ILE A 80 2.53 -2.05 -7.52
N CYS A 81 2.21 -0.77 -7.38
CA CYS A 81 2.91 0.35 -7.98
C CYS A 81 3.94 0.90 -6.99
N TYR A 82 5.22 0.59 -7.19
CA TYR A 82 6.29 1.30 -6.48
C TYR A 82 6.32 2.76 -6.93
N ILE A 83 6.34 3.68 -5.99
CA ILE A 83 6.41 5.12 -6.23
C ILE A 83 7.09 5.85 -5.07
N ASN A 84 8.16 6.58 -5.34
CA ASN A 84 8.83 7.37 -4.32
C ASN A 84 7.94 8.55 -3.89
N VAL A 85 7.73 8.74 -2.60
CA VAL A 85 6.95 9.85 -2.05
C VAL A 85 7.73 10.69 -1.04
N GLY A 86 8.88 10.20 -0.56
CA GLY A 86 9.74 10.89 0.40
C GLY A 86 10.95 11.57 -0.23
N ALA A 87 11.23 11.29 -1.52
CA ALA A 87 12.28 11.95 -2.28
C ALA A 87 11.80 12.33 -3.69
N ALA A 88 12.46 13.34 -4.26
CA ALA A 88 12.36 13.69 -5.66
C ALA A 88 13.54 13.07 -6.42
N GLU A 89 13.25 12.39 -7.51
CA GLU A 89 14.19 11.67 -8.36
C GLU A 89 14.38 12.47 -9.66
N SER A 90 15.59 12.99 -9.91
CA SER A 90 15.88 13.91 -11.03
C SER A 90 15.67 13.30 -12.42
N PHE A 91 15.60 11.98 -12.50
CA PHE A 91 15.35 11.24 -13.74
C PHE A 91 13.85 10.99 -14.00
N ARG A 92 12.95 11.36 -13.09
CA ARG A 92 11.50 11.21 -13.31
C ARG A 92 10.94 12.37 -14.12
N PRO A 93 9.93 12.13 -14.96
CA PRO A 93 9.38 13.15 -15.85
C PRO A 93 8.67 14.31 -15.13
N ASP A 94 8.34 14.13 -13.85
CA ASP A 94 7.67 15.14 -13.03
C ASP A 94 8.62 15.89 -12.08
N TYR A 95 9.94 15.68 -12.17
CA TYR A 95 10.92 16.28 -11.28
C TYR A 95 10.83 17.82 -11.22
N GLU A 96 10.65 18.47 -12.37
CA GLU A 96 10.55 19.93 -12.46
C GLU A 96 9.31 20.52 -11.76
N GLN A 97 8.40 19.68 -11.32
CA GLN A 97 7.23 20.12 -10.53
C GLN A 97 7.55 20.33 -9.06
N PHE A 98 8.70 19.85 -8.60
CA PHE A 98 9.15 20.07 -7.21
C PHE A 98 9.88 21.41 -7.09
N PRO A 99 9.30 22.41 -6.41
CA PRO A 99 9.99 23.68 -6.16
C PRO A 99 11.26 23.47 -5.35
N ARG A 100 12.25 24.28 -5.61
CA ARG A 100 13.58 24.14 -5.00
C ARG A 100 13.56 24.15 -3.46
N GLU A 101 12.64 24.89 -2.87
CA GLU A 101 12.48 25.02 -1.42
C GLU A 101 12.01 23.75 -0.70
N VAL A 102 11.45 22.76 -1.43
CA VAL A 102 11.09 21.46 -0.84
C VAL A 102 12.14 20.38 -1.09
N LEU A 103 13.24 20.69 -1.81
CA LEU A 103 14.31 19.76 -2.11
C LEU A 103 15.42 19.84 -1.05
N GLY A 104 15.56 18.78 -0.27
CA GLY A 104 16.55 18.66 0.79
C GLY A 104 17.91 18.14 0.33
N LYS A 105 18.61 17.42 1.21
CA LYS A 105 19.87 16.75 0.92
C LYS A 105 19.66 15.52 0.03
N GLY A 106 20.73 15.01 -0.59
CA GLY A 106 20.73 13.70 -1.20
C GLY A 106 20.49 12.59 -0.16
N ASN A 107 19.83 11.49 -0.56
CA ASN A 107 19.52 10.37 0.32
C ASN A 107 20.50 9.19 0.19
N GLY A 108 21.55 9.36 -0.63
CA GLY A 108 22.55 8.31 -0.91
C GLY A 108 22.36 7.61 -2.26
N TRP A 109 21.19 7.76 -2.89
CA TRP A 109 20.94 7.29 -4.24
C TRP A 109 21.21 8.42 -5.24
N ASP A 110 21.81 8.04 -6.39
CA ASP A 110 22.18 9.03 -7.40
C ASP A 110 20.94 9.70 -8.01
N GLY A 111 20.98 11.03 -8.06
CA GLY A 111 19.87 11.81 -8.58
C GLY A 111 18.68 12.01 -7.65
N GLU A 112 18.71 11.51 -6.41
CA GLU A 112 17.62 11.62 -5.46
C GLU A 112 17.87 12.65 -4.36
N ARG A 113 16.81 13.35 -3.98
CA ARG A 113 16.84 14.35 -2.91
C ARG A 113 15.61 14.20 -2.01
N TRP A 114 15.84 14.20 -0.69
CA TRP A 114 14.77 14.21 0.30
C TRP A 114 13.78 15.36 0.07
N LEU A 115 12.52 15.13 0.42
CA LEU A 115 11.46 16.14 0.36
C LEU A 115 11.14 16.71 1.75
N ASP A 116 10.80 18.01 1.80
CA ASP A 116 10.19 18.58 2.99
C ASP A 116 8.73 18.15 3.10
N ILE A 117 8.49 17.01 3.71
CA ILE A 117 7.16 16.39 3.86
C ILE A 117 6.18 17.22 4.69
N ARG A 118 6.64 18.28 5.36
CA ARG A 118 5.77 19.24 6.06
C ARG A 118 4.97 20.09 5.07
N ARG A 119 5.48 20.24 3.84
CA ARG A 119 4.89 21.04 2.77
C ARG A 119 3.86 20.24 1.95
N MET A 120 2.87 19.66 2.65
CA MET A 120 1.78 18.93 2.00
C MET A 120 0.93 19.78 1.04
N ASP A 121 0.93 21.10 1.25
CA ASP A 121 0.33 22.09 0.34
C ASP A 121 0.97 22.04 -1.06
N VAL A 122 2.29 21.85 -1.12
CA VAL A 122 3.07 21.75 -2.36
C VAL A 122 3.12 20.30 -2.88
N LEU A 123 3.45 19.35 -2.01
CA LEU A 123 3.67 17.96 -2.39
C LEU A 123 2.36 17.23 -2.72
N GLY A 124 1.26 17.60 -2.07
CA GLY A 124 -0.03 16.92 -2.22
C GLY A 124 -0.52 16.83 -3.67
N PRO A 125 -0.55 17.93 -4.44
CA PRO A 125 -0.93 17.87 -5.85
C PRO A 125 0.01 17.00 -6.71
N ILE A 126 1.29 16.94 -6.40
CA ILE A 126 2.28 16.14 -7.13
C ILE A 126 2.04 14.65 -6.83
N MET A 127 1.96 14.28 -5.56
CA MET A 127 1.70 12.90 -5.14
C MET A 127 0.32 12.41 -5.61
N ALA A 128 -0.68 13.30 -5.61
CA ALA A 128 -1.99 12.97 -6.18
C ALA A 128 -1.88 12.54 -7.65
N ARG A 129 -1.11 13.27 -8.49
CA ARG A 129 -0.89 12.89 -9.89
C ARG A 129 -0.11 11.59 -10.05
N ARG A 130 0.89 11.33 -9.19
CA ARG A 130 1.62 10.06 -9.18
C ARG A 130 0.67 8.89 -8.91
N PHE A 131 -0.22 9.02 -7.93
CA PHE A 131 -1.21 7.98 -7.61
C PHE A 131 -2.32 7.88 -8.66
N ASP A 132 -2.72 8.99 -9.30
CA ASP A 132 -3.62 8.97 -10.46
C ASP A 132 -3.01 8.19 -11.62
N MET A 133 -1.69 8.33 -11.85
CA MET A 133 -0.95 7.55 -12.85
C MET A 133 -0.98 6.06 -12.53
N CYS A 134 -0.66 5.64 -11.28
CA CYS A 134 -0.76 4.23 -10.88
C CYS A 134 -2.17 3.69 -11.12
N ARG A 135 -3.21 4.43 -10.70
CA ARG A 135 -4.61 4.04 -10.92
C ARG A 135 -4.97 3.94 -12.40
N ALA A 136 -4.57 4.93 -13.20
CA ALA A 136 -4.83 4.97 -14.64
C ALA A 136 -4.15 3.83 -15.41
N LYS A 137 -2.95 3.41 -14.97
CA LYS A 137 -2.24 2.24 -15.52
C LYS A 137 -2.86 0.91 -15.09
N GLY A 138 -3.78 0.91 -14.11
CA GLY A 138 -4.51 -0.28 -13.67
C GLY A 138 -3.91 -0.99 -12.45
N PHE A 139 -2.92 -0.44 -11.77
CA PHE A 139 -2.37 -1.05 -10.56
C PHE A 139 -3.44 -1.29 -9.50
N ASP A 140 -3.27 -2.32 -8.68
CA ASP A 140 -4.19 -2.72 -7.60
C ASP A 140 -3.84 -2.05 -6.27
N ALA A 141 -2.57 -1.74 -6.05
CA ALA A 141 -2.03 -1.16 -4.82
C ALA A 141 -0.86 -0.22 -5.12
N VAL A 142 -0.40 0.48 -4.10
CA VAL A 142 0.83 1.29 -4.14
C VAL A 142 1.78 0.91 -3.00
N GLU A 143 3.07 0.93 -3.30
CA GLU A 143 4.17 0.96 -2.35
C GLU A 143 4.77 2.38 -2.37
N PRO A 144 4.38 3.27 -1.45
CA PRO A 144 5.01 4.59 -1.32
C PRO A 144 6.33 4.46 -0.58
N ASP A 145 7.43 4.79 -1.24
CA ASP A 145 8.77 4.66 -0.68
C ASP A 145 9.24 5.92 0.05
N LEU A 146 10.24 5.75 0.93
CA LEU A 146 10.87 6.78 1.76
C LEU A 146 9.87 7.51 2.69
N VAL A 147 9.08 6.73 3.41
CA VAL A 147 8.07 7.24 4.36
C VAL A 147 8.56 7.24 5.82
N ASP A 148 9.87 7.28 6.03
CA ASP A 148 10.57 7.28 7.32
C ASP A 148 11.68 8.33 7.41
N GLY A 149 11.65 9.32 6.51
CA GLY A 149 12.69 10.34 6.37
C GLY A 149 13.00 11.14 7.65
N TYR A 150 12.08 11.18 8.63
CA TYR A 150 12.32 11.86 9.92
C TYR A 150 13.49 11.24 10.72
N ALA A 151 13.86 10.01 10.41
CA ALA A 151 14.99 9.30 11.03
C ALA A 151 16.33 9.58 10.30
N SER A 152 16.31 10.38 9.23
CA SER A 152 17.44 10.63 8.35
C SER A 152 17.85 12.12 8.36
N ASP A 153 19.08 12.41 7.92
CA ASP A 153 19.54 13.78 7.70
C ASP A 153 19.04 14.31 6.35
N THR A 154 17.76 14.69 6.32
CA THR A 154 17.09 15.16 5.11
C THR A 154 17.47 16.60 4.72
N GLY A 155 18.14 17.36 5.61
CA GLY A 155 18.35 18.81 5.49
C GLY A 155 17.18 19.63 6.02
N PHE A 156 16.12 18.98 6.52
CA PHE A 156 14.95 19.59 7.15
C PHE A 156 14.80 19.07 8.59
N PRO A 157 14.32 19.89 9.53
CA PRO A 157 14.08 19.45 10.91
C PRO A 157 12.74 18.67 10.99
N LEU A 158 12.67 17.52 10.32
CA LEU A 158 11.51 16.66 10.34
C LEU A 158 11.36 15.98 11.70
N THR A 159 10.15 15.87 12.16
CA THR A 159 9.79 15.14 13.39
C THR A 159 8.98 13.90 13.09
N GLY A 160 8.94 12.94 14.04
CA GLY A 160 8.06 11.78 13.92
C GLY A 160 6.59 12.17 13.77
N ALA A 161 6.16 13.30 14.35
CA ALA A 161 4.79 13.80 14.18
C ALA A 161 4.55 14.33 12.75
N ASP A 162 5.56 14.93 12.11
CA ASP A 162 5.47 15.35 10.71
C ASP A 162 5.31 14.11 9.81
N GLN A 163 6.13 13.08 10.06
CA GLN A 163 6.07 11.82 9.31
C GLN A 163 4.70 11.14 9.46
N LEU A 164 4.18 11.01 10.67
CA LEU A 164 2.85 10.43 10.90
C LEU A 164 1.75 11.16 10.12
N ARG A 165 1.78 12.50 10.11
CA ARG A 165 0.80 13.29 9.34
C ARG A 165 0.94 13.01 7.85
N TYR A 166 2.17 12.99 7.34
CA TYR A 166 2.43 12.74 5.94
C TYR A 166 2.04 11.32 5.53
N ASN A 167 2.41 10.30 6.30
CA ASN A 167 2.09 8.91 6.02
C ASN A 167 0.58 8.68 5.97
N ARG A 168 -0.20 9.26 6.89
CA ARG A 168 -1.66 9.22 6.84
C ARG A 168 -2.23 9.92 5.62
N PHE A 169 -1.67 11.05 5.26
CA PHE A 169 -2.06 11.77 4.05
C PHE A 169 -1.80 10.94 2.78
N ILE A 170 -0.66 10.29 2.68
CA ILE A 170 -0.31 9.37 1.56
C ILE A 170 -1.25 8.18 1.51
N ALA A 171 -1.54 7.55 2.65
CA ALA A 171 -2.50 6.44 2.72
C ALA A 171 -3.91 6.87 2.25
N ASP A 172 -4.35 8.04 2.67
CA ASP A 172 -5.65 8.60 2.28
C ASP A 172 -5.70 8.94 0.78
N LEU A 173 -4.59 9.43 0.18
CA LEU A 173 -4.49 9.62 -1.27
C LEU A 173 -4.70 8.32 -2.06
N ALA A 174 -4.10 7.21 -1.59
CA ALA A 174 -4.26 5.88 -2.20
C ALA A 174 -5.70 5.39 -2.06
N HIS A 175 -6.25 5.45 -0.86
CA HIS A 175 -7.59 4.95 -0.55
C HIS A 175 -8.69 5.67 -1.34
N ARG A 176 -8.59 6.99 -1.52
CA ARG A 176 -9.53 7.75 -2.37
C ARG A 176 -9.50 7.31 -3.83
N ARG A 177 -8.42 6.68 -4.28
CA ARG A 177 -8.24 6.13 -5.64
C ARG A 177 -8.58 4.65 -5.73
N GLN A 178 -9.10 4.05 -4.66
CA GLN A 178 -9.38 2.62 -4.59
C GLN A 178 -8.11 1.75 -4.73
N LEU A 179 -6.94 2.30 -4.38
CA LEU A 179 -5.67 1.58 -4.28
C LEU A 179 -5.44 1.17 -2.82
N SER A 180 -4.99 -0.05 -2.59
CA SER A 180 -4.40 -0.43 -1.31
C SER A 180 -3.02 0.19 -1.16
N VAL A 181 -2.55 0.32 0.07
CA VAL A 181 -1.29 1.00 0.36
C VAL A 181 -0.42 0.20 1.33
N GLY A 182 0.84 0.01 0.98
CA GLY A 182 1.88 -0.60 1.81
C GLY A 182 2.62 0.43 2.65
N LEU A 183 2.88 0.13 3.92
CA LEU A 183 3.83 0.90 4.73
C LEU A 183 5.24 0.40 4.44
N LYS A 184 6.08 1.25 3.85
CA LYS A 184 7.49 0.93 3.65
C LYS A 184 8.28 1.21 4.92
N ASN A 185 8.96 0.19 5.46
CA ASN A 185 9.78 0.32 6.67
C ASN A 185 9.04 1.03 7.83
N ASP A 186 9.57 2.14 8.37
CA ASP A 186 8.99 2.98 9.45
C ASP A 186 8.46 2.17 10.66
N LEU A 187 9.22 1.18 11.09
CA LEU A 187 8.84 0.24 12.14
C LEU A 187 8.44 0.93 13.47
N PRO A 188 9.09 2.06 13.89
CA PRO A 188 8.71 2.75 15.11
C PRO A 188 7.26 3.27 15.11
N GLN A 189 6.71 3.59 13.94
CA GLN A 189 5.39 4.19 13.81
C GLN A 189 4.27 3.18 13.48
N ILE A 190 4.61 1.89 13.27
CA ILE A 190 3.61 0.84 13.00
C ILE A 190 2.42 0.87 13.97
N PRO A 191 2.60 1.00 15.31
CA PRO A 191 1.45 1.01 16.22
C PRO A 191 0.45 2.14 15.95
N ALA A 192 0.93 3.28 15.42
CA ALA A 192 0.11 4.44 15.11
C ALA A 192 -0.48 4.41 13.69
N LEU A 193 0.09 3.59 12.78
CA LEU A 193 -0.24 3.54 11.36
C LEU A 193 -0.93 2.24 10.92
N ILE A 194 -0.99 1.22 11.77
CA ILE A 194 -1.56 -0.08 11.42
C ILE A 194 -3.01 -0.01 10.93
N GLY A 195 -3.77 0.99 11.35
CA GLY A 195 -5.14 1.24 10.90
C GLY A 195 -5.23 1.93 9.52
N ASP A 196 -4.16 2.61 9.11
CA ASP A 196 -4.13 3.45 7.91
C ASP A 196 -3.56 2.70 6.68
N PHE A 197 -2.75 1.64 6.89
CA PHE A 197 -2.09 0.90 5.83
C PHE A 197 -2.66 -0.52 5.68
N ASP A 198 -2.71 -1.04 4.46
CA ASP A 198 -3.33 -2.32 4.13
C ASP A 198 -2.36 -3.50 4.20
N PHE A 199 -1.06 -3.26 4.04
CA PHE A 199 0.04 -4.22 4.15
C PHE A 199 1.33 -3.48 4.52
N ALA A 200 2.45 -4.20 4.67
CA ALA A 200 3.77 -3.62 4.86
C ALA A 200 4.75 -4.15 3.82
N VAL A 201 5.71 -3.31 3.43
CA VAL A 201 6.94 -3.70 2.72
C VAL A 201 8.11 -3.34 3.60
N ASN A 202 8.99 -4.32 3.85
CA ASN A 202 10.12 -4.11 4.75
C ASN A 202 11.42 -4.66 4.16
N GLU A 203 12.48 -3.94 4.42
CA GLU A 203 13.84 -4.32 4.06
C GLU A 203 14.65 -4.60 5.31
N GLN A 204 15.39 -5.72 5.27
CA GLN A 204 16.48 -6.03 6.20
C GLN A 204 16.08 -6.17 7.68
N CYS A 205 14.83 -6.47 8.02
CA CYS A 205 14.44 -6.61 9.43
C CYS A 205 15.19 -7.73 10.15
N ALA A 206 15.63 -8.79 9.45
CA ALA A 206 16.40 -9.85 10.08
C ALA A 206 17.86 -9.44 10.27
N GLN A 207 18.42 -8.68 9.33
CA GLN A 207 19.78 -8.13 9.49
C GLN A 207 19.90 -7.21 10.71
N PHE A 208 18.83 -6.45 11.00
CA PHE A 208 18.80 -5.51 12.12
C PHE A 208 18.10 -6.04 13.37
N ASP A 209 17.74 -7.35 13.39
CA ASP A 209 17.08 -8.04 14.51
C ASP A 209 15.78 -7.33 14.98
N GLU A 210 14.96 -6.89 14.05
CA GLU A 210 13.74 -6.11 14.34
C GLU A 210 12.46 -6.65 13.71
N CYS A 211 12.48 -7.88 13.11
CA CYS A 211 11.30 -8.44 12.43
C CYS A 211 10.07 -8.60 13.33
N ASP A 212 10.24 -8.78 14.64
CA ASP A 212 9.13 -8.88 15.58
C ASP A 212 8.25 -7.62 15.61
N ARG A 213 8.80 -6.46 15.25
CA ARG A 213 8.09 -5.18 15.19
C ARG A 213 7.04 -5.14 14.06
N LEU A 214 7.14 -6.04 13.07
CA LEU A 214 6.20 -6.18 11.96
C LEU A 214 4.97 -7.05 12.29
N THR A 215 5.01 -7.79 13.41
CA THR A 215 3.94 -8.70 13.81
C THR A 215 2.56 -8.05 14.01
N PRO A 216 2.40 -6.75 14.32
CA PRO A 216 1.09 -6.12 14.32
C PRO A 216 0.34 -6.24 12.98
N PHE A 217 1.04 -6.17 11.83
CA PHE A 217 0.43 -6.40 10.52
C PHE A 217 -0.11 -7.83 10.42
N ILE A 218 0.71 -8.81 10.74
CA ILE A 218 0.32 -10.24 10.68
C ILE A 218 -0.88 -10.52 11.59
N ARG A 219 -0.88 -9.99 12.83
CA ARG A 219 -2.02 -10.14 13.77
C ARG A 219 -3.30 -9.48 13.25
N ALA A 220 -3.18 -8.43 12.44
CA ALA A 220 -4.29 -7.76 11.78
C ALA A 220 -4.72 -8.46 10.47
N GLY A 221 -4.13 -9.62 10.11
CA GLY A 221 -4.41 -10.33 8.87
C GLY A 221 -3.83 -9.64 7.63
N LYS A 222 -2.89 -8.70 7.81
CA LYS A 222 -2.25 -7.92 6.74
C LYS A 222 -0.88 -8.53 6.40
N ALA A 223 -0.54 -8.58 5.11
CA ALA A 223 0.74 -9.10 4.66
C ALA A 223 1.91 -8.22 5.13
N VAL A 224 3.05 -8.88 5.32
CA VAL A 224 4.36 -8.23 5.36
C VAL A 224 5.20 -8.82 4.24
N LEU A 225 5.46 -8.03 3.23
CA LEU A 225 6.33 -8.32 2.10
C LEU A 225 7.76 -7.92 2.51
N HIS A 226 8.66 -8.91 2.67
CA HIS A 226 9.95 -8.68 3.30
C HIS A 226 11.09 -9.12 2.41
N VAL A 227 12.16 -8.35 2.36
CA VAL A 227 13.40 -8.69 1.65
C VAL A 227 14.63 -8.53 2.51
N GLU A 228 15.62 -9.40 2.24
CA GLU A 228 17.00 -9.28 2.72
C GLU A 228 17.95 -9.18 1.53
N TYR A 229 19.05 -8.48 1.71
CA TYR A 229 20.08 -8.32 0.66
C TYR A 229 21.35 -9.09 1.01
N GLU A 230 21.87 -8.92 2.19
CA GLU A 230 23.17 -9.48 2.63
C GLU A 230 23.04 -10.88 3.23
N LEU A 231 21.98 -11.12 4.02
CA LEU A 231 21.80 -12.39 4.71
C LEU A 231 21.45 -13.53 3.74
N SER A 232 22.04 -14.72 3.96
CA SER A 232 21.61 -15.91 3.22
C SER A 232 20.21 -16.36 3.64
N PRO A 233 19.41 -17.00 2.77
CA PRO A 233 18.09 -17.51 3.15
C PRO A 233 18.11 -18.45 4.38
N SER A 234 19.18 -19.22 4.57
CA SER A 234 19.33 -20.08 5.74
C SER A 234 19.43 -19.31 7.06
N ALA A 235 19.84 -18.04 7.02
CA ALA A 235 19.99 -17.22 8.23
C ALA A 235 18.65 -16.63 8.72
N PHE A 236 17.70 -16.33 7.82
CA PHE A 236 16.48 -15.61 8.20
C PHE A 236 15.16 -16.34 7.88
N CYS A 237 15.12 -17.24 6.90
CA CYS A 237 13.85 -17.81 6.46
C CYS A 237 13.10 -18.61 7.55
N ALA A 238 13.82 -19.25 8.47
CA ALA A 238 13.19 -19.96 9.59
C ALA A 238 12.43 -18.99 10.52
N GLN A 239 13.01 -17.83 10.81
CA GLN A 239 12.34 -16.76 11.58
C GLN A 239 11.18 -16.18 10.80
N SER A 240 11.37 -15.83 9.54
CA SER A 240 10.34 -15.25 8.68
C SER A 240 9.09 -16.14 8.62
N ARG A 241 9.25 -17.45 8.42
CA ARG A 241 8.11 -18.38 8.42
C ARG A 241 7.39 -18.44 9.78
N ARG A 242 8.13 -18.43 10.91
CA ARG A 242 7.50 -18.39 12.24
C ARG A 242 6.69 -17.12 12.47
N LEU A 243 7.14 -16.00 11.92
CA LEU A 243 6.46 -14.70 12.03
C LEU A 243 5.37 -14.50 10.97
N GLY A 244 5.24 -15.39 9.97
CA GLY A 244 4.25 -15.27 8.90
C GLY A 244 4.61 -14.24 7.83
N LEU A 245 5.89 -13.87 7.69
CA LEU A 245 6.36 -12.90 6.71
C LEU A 245 6.49 -13.55 5.32
N SER A 246 6.18 -12.80 4.29
CA SER A 246 6.39 -13.16 2.87
C SER A 246 7.79 -12.75 2.45
N SER A 247 8.80 -13.58 2.73
CA SER A 247 10.20 -13.19 2.68
C SER A 247 10.96 -13.80 1.51
N MET A 248 11.89 -13.04 0.99
CA MET A 248 12.87 -13.48 -0.01
C MET A 248 14.19 -12.71 0.14
N ARG A 249 15.27 -13.28 -0.40
CA ARG A 249 16.50 -12.53 -0.65
C ARG A 249 16.44 -11.94 -2.06
N LYS A 250 16.85 -10.69 -2.19
CA LYS A 250 17.01 -9.97 -3.46
C LYS A 250 18.44 -9.47 -3.61
N ARG A 251 18.79 -9.02 -4.81
CA ARG A 251 19.93 -8.13 -5.03
C ARG A 251 19.47 -6.69 -4.83
N LEU A 252 20.38 -5.81 -4.45
CA LEU A 252 20.06 -4.41 -4.15
C LEU A 252 19.55 -3.64 -5.40
N ASP A 253 19.94 -4.07 -6.61
CA ASP A 253 19.46 -3.48 -7.86
C ASP A 253 18.04 -3.92 -8.25
N LEU A 254 17.39 -4.76 -7.44
CA LEU A 254 16.02 -5.24 -7.60
C LEU A 254 15.72 -5.73 -9.04
N ASP A 255 16.64 -6.52 -9.59
CA ASP A 255 16.46 -7.26 -10.83
C ASP A 255 15.48 -8.45 -10.65
N SER A 256 15.32 -9.30 -11.67
CA SER A 256 14.43 -10.48 -11.58
C SER A 256 14.98 -11.61 -10.70
N TRP A 257 16.25 -11.56 -10.28
CA TRP A 257 16.81 -12.60 -9.41
C TRP A 257 16.16 -12.56 -8.02
N ARG A 258 15.77 -13.73 -7.52
CA ARG A 258 15.16 -13.90 -6.19
C ARG A 258 15.52 -15.25 -5.57
N ALA A 259 15.54 -15.30 -4.25
CA ALA A 259 15.63 -16.54 -3.47
C ALA A 259 14.56 -16.52 -2.36
N PRO A 260 13.35 -17.04 -2.63
CA PRO A 260 12.25 -17.01 -1.68
C PRO A 260 12.47 -17.96 -0.51
N CYS A 261 11.80 -17.68 0.60
CA CYS A 261 11.87 -18.52 1.81
C CYS A 261 11.03 -19.81 1.73
N GLY A 262 10.27 -20.03 0.66
CA GLY A 262 9.42 -21.20 0.49
C GLY A 262 8.09 -21.06 1.19
#